data_ee704826949753872ee4da26f1087753
#
_entry.id   ee704826949753872ee4da26f1087753
#
_cell.length_a   1.000
_cell.length_b   1.000
_cell.length_c   1.000
_cell.angle_alpha   90.00
_cell.angle_beta   90.00
_cell.angle_gamma   90.00
#
_symmetry.space_group_name_H-M   'P 1'
#
loop_
_entity.id
_entity.type
_entity.pdbx_description
1 polymer ?
#
loop_
_entity_poly.entity_id
_entity_poly.type
_entity_poly.pdbx_seq_one_letter_code
_entity_poly.pdbx_strand_id
1 'polypeptide(L)'
;NFDWELSAASSNMQHIEKMANVKSSSSALKKVAATRTSMPNGRKYRILFYELSGGQEIYRHTEEVEVSTNPFTISLAANAQYKWYAYSYNDNNAVPLPTDLSDPTIPTRTNAPLLFDQGQFTNDVATERIEIEFEHKISKIEVMVNGTGVFANSISSLQAKYVNVPLTTHNFSIKSGAVVGNSISTVNSNDAITFSNYGTPAAANIKISTNELYTSTALAQVSVQFNELTINKTGVNSQLISSSSPRTATIAGFVNPIGNIRRAHVNLLYKGGVIGDKTWA
;
A
#
# COMPACT_ATOMS: atom_id res chain seq x y z
N ASN A 1 -4.33 -34.77 7.40
CA ASN A 1 -3.77 -34.11 6.23
C ASN A 1 -4.54 -32.80 6.00
N PHE A 2 -3.83 -31.73 5.70
CA PHE A 2 -4.41 -30.48 5.26
C PHE A 2 -3.79 -30.07 3.91
N ASP A 3 -4.54 -29.25 3.17
CA ASP A 3 -4.08 -28.62 1.95
C ASP A 3 -4.36 -27.11 2.04
N TRP A 4 -3.94 -26.34 1.05
CA TRP A 4 -4.29 -24.94 0.95
C TRP A 4 -4.76 -24.56 -0.44
N GLU A 5 -5.72 -23.68 -0.49
CA GLU A 5 -6.11 -22.97 -1.69
C GLU A 5 -5.42 -21.62 -1.72
N LEU A 6 -4.81 -21.32 -2.85
CA LEU A 6 -4.06 -20.08 -3.07
C LEU A 6 -4.81 -19.21 -4.07
N SER A 7 -5.07 -17.98 -3.70
CA SER A 7 -5.68 -17.00 -4.61
C SER A 7 -5.13 -15.62 -4.37
N ALA A 8 -5.15 -14.80 -5.42
CA ALA A 8 -4.88 -13.36 -5.33
C ALA A 8 -6.21 -12.61 -5.36
N ALA A 9 -6.46 -11.80 -4.34
CA ALA A 9 -7.60 -10.91 -4.32
C ALA A 9 -7.16 -9.46 -4.48
N SER A 10 -7.92 -8.71 -5.26
CA SER A 10 -7.78 -7.27 -5.42
C SER A 10 -8.77 -6.58 -4.50
N SER A 11 -8.30 -5.67 -3.67
CA SER A 11 -9.16 -4.69 -3.04
C SER A 11 -8.92 -3.34 -3.71
N ASN A 12 -9.95 -2.78 -4.34
CA ASN A 12 -9.97 -1.38 -4.76
C ASN A 12 -10.16 -0.50 -3.53
N MET A 13 -9.18 -0.48 -2.63
CA MET A 13 -9.13 0.51 -1.58
C MET A 13 -8.09 1.54 -1.98
N GLN A 14 -8.56 2.66 -2.52
CA GLN A 14 -7.79 3.88 -2.49
C GLN A 14 -7.65 4.26 -1.02
N HIS A 15 -6.47 4.09 -0.48
CA HIS A 15 -6.13 4.61 0.83
C HIS A 15 -5.81 6.09 0.63
N ILE A 16 -6.76 6.94 0.96
CA ILE A 16 -6.59 8.39 0.90
C ILE A 16 -6.23 8.84 2.30
N GLU A 17 -5.03 9.31 2.48
CA GLU A 17 -4.59 9.92 3.73
C GLU A 17 -4.91 11.41 3.67
N LYS A 18 -5.72 11.89 4.63
CA LYS A 18 -6.20 13.27 4.70
C LYS A 18 -5.34 14.09 5.64
N MET A 19 -4.88 15.24 5.18
CA MET A 19 -4.35 16.29 6.04
C MET A 19 -5.48 17.12 6.65
N ALA A 20 -5.30 17.50 7.90
CA ALA A 20 -6.33 18.13 8.73
C ALA A 20 -6.86 19.45 8.17
N ASN A 21 -8.19 19.50 8.05
CA ASN A 21 -9.12 20.64 8.01
C ASN A 21 -9.01 21.69 6.90
N VAL A 22 -10.03 21.73 6.03
CA VAL A 22 -11.10 22.74 6.00
C VAL A 22 -12.18 22.44 4.95
N LYS A 23 -13.41 22.70 5.29
CA LYS A 23 -14.61 22.58 4.43
C LYS A 23 -14.63 23.59 3.30
N SER A 24 -14.89 23.16 2.10
CA SER A 24 -15.77 23.90 1.19
C SER A 24 -16.52 22.92 0.28
N SER A 25 -17.78 23.25 0.08
CA SER A 25 -18.78 22.45 -0.64
C SER A 25 -18.72 22.76 -2.14
N SER A 26 -18.61 21.75 -2.99
CA SER A 26 -19.44 21.66 -4.20
C SER A 26 -19.39 20.28 -4.84
N SER A 27 -20.59 19.77 -5.05
CA SER A 27 -21.11 18.75 -5.98
C SER A 27 -20.29 17.50 -6.30
N ALA A 28 -20.73 16.50 -5.70
CA ALA A 28 -20.92 15.07 -5.81
C ALA A 28 -20.74 14.42 -7.20
N LEU A 29 -19.77 13.53 -7.25
CA LEU A 29 -19.94 12.21 -7.87
C LEU A 29 -19.76 11.18 -6.74
N LYS A 30 -20.73 10.27 -6.55
CA LYS A 30 -20.66 9.20 -5.54
C LYS A 30 -19.49 8.28 -5.85
N LYS A 31 -18.30 8.59 -5.33
CA LYS A 31 -17.22 7.62 -5.11
C LYS A 31 -17.63 6.77 -3.91
N VAL A 32 -17.58 5.46 -4.04
CA VAL A 32 -17.68 4.54 -2.90
C VAL A 32 -16.70 5.03 -1.83
N ALA A 33 -17.19 5.22 -0.62
CA ALA A 33 -16.41 5.82 0.47
C ALA A 33 -15.13 5.01 0.74
N ALA A 34 -14.02 5.50 0.24
CA ALA A 34 -12.72 5.06 0.69
C ALA A 34 -12.56 5.53 2.16
N THR A 35 -12.06 4.67 3.02
CA THR A 35 -11.73 5.04 4.40
C THR A 35 -10.55 6.02 4.33
N ARG A 36 -10.79 7.28 4.66
CA ARG A 36 -9.75 8.32 4.74
C ARG A 36 -9.07 8.22 6.09
N THR A 37 -7.76 8.13 6.10
CA THR A 37 -6.94 8.16 7.30
C THR A 37 -6.07 9.40 7.28
N SER A 38 -5.99 10.12 8.39
CA SER A 38 -5.08 11.28 8.49
C SER A 38 -3.63 10.81 8.44
N MET A 39 -2.79 11.53 7.69
CA MET A 39 -1.35 11.29 7.72
C MET A 39 -0.82 11.60 9.14
N PRO A 40 -0.05 10.69 9.75
CA PRO A 40 0.46 10.90 11.11
C PRO A 40 1.35 12.14 11.22
N ASN A 41 1.31 12.82 12.37
CA ASN A 41 2.22 13.94 12.66
C ASN A 41 3.69 13.50 12.54
N GLY A 42 4.56 14.42 12.09
CA GLY A 42 5.97 14.17 11.85
C GLY A 42 6.30 13.53 10.51
N ARG A 43 5.29 13.06 9.75
CA ARG A 43 5.51 12.62 8.37
C ARG A 43 5.81 13.80 7.47
N LYS A 44 6.64 13.61 6.46
CA LYS A 44 7.02 14.67 5.54
C LYS A 44 6.46 14.47 4.15
N TYR A 45 6.10 15.57 3.53
CA TYR A 45 5.76 15.61 2.11
C TYR A 45 6.39 16.83 1.46
N ARG A 46 6.51 16.81 0.14
CA ARG A 46 6.93 17.98 -0.65
C ARG A 46 5.80 18.41 -1.55
N ILE A 47 5.65 19.73 -1.70
CA ILE A 47 4.71 20.33 -2.64
C ILE A 47 5.47 21.26 -3.60
N LEU A 48 5.09 21.20 -4.87
CA LEU A 48 5.62 22.02 -5.96
C LEU A 48 4.50 22.85 -6.55
N PHE A 49 4.76 24.12 -6.86
CA PHE A 49 3.80 25.04 -7.46
C PHE A 49 4.30 25.52 -8.83
N TYR A 50 3.44 25.42 -9.81
CA TYR A 50 3.66 25.88 -11.17
C TYR A 50 2.59 26.88 -11.53
N GLU A 51 2.99 28.05 -12.02
CA GLU A 51 2.08 29.03 -12.61
C GLU A 51 1.70 28.58 -14.02
N LEU A 52 0.42 28.64 -14.33
CA LEU A 52 -0.11 28.36 -15.67
C LEU A 52 -0.10 29.66 -16.48
N SER A 53 0.83 29.79 -17.42
CA SER A 53 0.99 30.95 -18.28
C SER A 53 1.25 30.55 -19.72
N GLY A 54 0.44 31.05 -20.66
CA GLY A 54 0.59 30.74 -22.09
C GLY A 54 0.49 29.25 -22.43
N GLY A 55 -0.24 28.46 -21.67
CA GLY A 55 -0.36 27.01 -21.82
C GLY A 55 0.84 26.21 -21.30
N GLN A 56 1.78 26.88 -20.62
CA GLN A 56 2.97 26.28 -20.03
C GLN A 56 2.84 26.23 -18.49
N GLU A 57 3.43 25.21 -17.89
CA GLU A 57 3.64 25.10 -16.43
C GLU A 57 5.01 25.66 -16.07
N ILE A 58 5.06 26.85 -15.49
CA ILE A 58 6.30 27.53 -15.09
C ILE A 58 6.50 27.33 -13.59
N TYR A 59 7.58 26.66 -13.21
CA TYR A 59 7.93 26.45 -11.80
C TYR A 59 8.05 27.78 -11.04
N ARG A 60 7.46 27.87 -9.85
CA ARG A 60 7.46 29.06 -9.01
C ARG A 60 7.97 28.82 -7.60
N HIS A 61 7.55 27.73 -6.97
CA HIS A 61 7.87 27.50 -5.55
C HIS A 61 7.83 26.02 -5.20
N THR A 62 8.58 25.64 -4.16
CA THR A 62 8.50 24.34 -3.51
C THR A 62 8.72 24.47 -2.02
N GLU A 63 8.09 23.57 -1.28
CA GLU A 63 8.30 23.47 0.16
C GLU A 63 8.31 22.00 0.59
N GLU A 64 9.18 21.68 1.57
CA GLU A 64 9.09 20.43 2.33
C GLU A 64 8.34 20.72 3.62
N VAL A 65 7.23 20.03 3.80
CA VAL A 65 6.32 20.26 4.93
C VAL A 65 6.31 19.04 5.83
N GLU A 66 6.45 19.28 7.13
CA GLU A 66 6.18 18.26 8.15
C GLU A 66 4.73 18.36 8.59
N VAL A 67 4.03 17.21 8.57
CA VAL A 67 2.65 17.13 9.01
C VAL A 67 2.54 17.48 10.48
N SER A 68 1.77 18.53 10.76
CA SER A 68 1.50 19.01 12.11
C SER A 68 0.05 19.49 12.23
N THR A 69 -0.33 19.85 13.45
CA THR A 69 -1.66 20.44 13.70
C THR A 69 -1.78 21.89 13.21
N ASN A 70 -0.66 22.53 12.91
CA ASN A 70 -0.64 23.91 12.42
C ASN A 70 -0.68 23.94 10.90
N PRO A 71 -1.52 24.81 10.31
CA PRO A 71 -1.53 24.99 8.87
C PRO A 71 -0.20 25.57 8.38
N PHE A 72 0.25 25.08 7.25
CA PHE A 72 1.38 25.62 6.52
C PHE A 72 0.89 26.73 5.58
N THR A 73 1.63 27.82 5.46
CA THR A 73 1.26 28.99 4.64
C THR A 73 2.40 29.35 3.70
N ILE A 74 2.08 29.61 2.44
CA ILE A 74 3.01 30.13 1.43
C ILE A 74 2.45 31.40 0.80
N SER A 75 3.34 32.22 0.22
CA SER A 75 2.97 33.40 -0.54
C SER A 75 3.20 33.16 -2.02
N LEU A 76 2.14 33.28 -2.84
CA LEU A 76 2.19 33.19 -4.27
C LEU A 76 1.61 34.47 -4.90
N ALA A 77 1.96 34.78 -6.15
CA ALA A 77 1.46 35.95 -6.84
C ALA A 77 -0.09 35.93 -6.96
N ALA A 78 -0.73 37.06 -6.67
CA ALA A 78 -2.19 37.19 -6.80
C ALA A 78 -2.63 37.21 -8.28
N ASN A 79 -3.87 36.84 -8.51
CA ASN A 79 -4.54 36.81 -9.83
C ASN A 79 -3.82 35.91 -10.86
N ALA A 80 -3.10 34.89 -10.41
CA ALA A 80 -2.45 33.89 -11.24
C ALA A 80 -3.06 32.51 -11.02
N GLN A 81 -3.06 31.69 -12.05
CA GLN A 81 -3.46 30.30 -11.97
C GLN A 81 -2.28 29.43 -11.63
N TYR A 82 -2.47 28.52 -10.71
CA TYR A 82 -1.45 27.60 -10.27
C TYR A 82 -1.90 26.15 -10.39
N LYS A 83 -0.97 25.29 -10.78
CA LYS A 83 -1.06 23.85 -10.62
C LYS A 83 -0.07 23.42 -9.54
N TRP A 84 -0.48 22.52 -8.68
CA TRP A 84 0.36 22.01 -7.62
C TRP A 84 0.44 20.50 -7.67
N TYR A 85 1.57 19.99 -7.17
CA TYR A 85 1.87 18.56 -7.07
C TYR A 85 2.45 18.29 -5.70
N ALA A 86 1.85 17.34 -4.96
CA ALA A 86 2.32 16.93 -3.66
C ALA A 86 2.72 15.46 -3.67
N TYR A 87 3.81 15.10 -3.01
CA TYR A 87 4.27 13.73 -2.89
C TYR A 87 4.98 13.45 -1.57
N SER A 88 4.91 12.18 -1.13
CA SER A 88 5.47 11.72 0.14
C SER A 88 5.84 10.24 0.05
N TYR A 89 6.81 9.83 0.87
CA TYR A 89 7.09 8.41 1.13
C TYR A 89 6.47 7.93 2.45
N ASN A 90 5.62 8.75 3.05
CA ASN A 90 4.95 8.48 4.33
C ASN A 90 5.93 8.15 5.47
N ASP A 91 7.06 8.80 5.49
CA ASP A 91 8.08 8.68 6.54
C ASP A 91 8.52 10.07 7.06
N ASN A 92 9.47 10.10 7.99
CA ASN A 92 9.99 11.35 8.59
C ASN A 92 11.29 11.83 7.89
N ASN A 93 11.76 11.08 6.88
CA ASN A 93 12.99 11.45 6.18
C ASN A 93 12.73 12.60 5.21
N ALA A 94 13.80 13.26 4.81
CA ALA A 94 13.73 14.30 3.80
C ALA A 94 13.13 13.77 2.49
N VAL A 95 12.20 14.54 1.94
CA VAL A 95 11.56 14.25 0.66
C VAL A 95 12.38 14.93 -0.43
N PRO A 96 12.97 14.18 -1.39
CA PRO A 96 13.89 14.74 -2.36
C PRO A 96 13.23 15.80 -3.23
N LEU A 97 13.98 16.85 -3.55
CA LEU A 97 13.62 17.81 -4.58
C LEU A 97 14.03 17.23 -5.95
N PRO A 98 13.17 17.25 -6.97
CA PRO A 98 13.58 16.89 -8.33
C PRO A 98 14.73 17.77 -8.83
N THR A 99 15.67 17.20 -9.54
CA THR A 99 16.81 17.93 -10.11
C THR A 99 16.42 18.78 -11.32
N ASP A 100 15.48 18.31 -12.12
CA ASP A 100 14.86 19.07 -13.21
C ASP A 100 13.43 19.45 -12.82
N LEU A 101 13.20 20.74 -12.68
CA LEU A 101 11.89 21.28 -12.32
C LEU A 101 11.02 21.57 -13.56
N SER A 102 11.56 21.48 -14.77
CA SER A 102 10.77 21.57 -16.00
C SER A 102 10.05 20.26 -16.33
N ASP A 103 10.69 19.11 -16.05
CA ASP A 103 10.13 17.76 -16.14
C ASP A 103 10.48 16.93 -14.88
N PRO A 104 9.82 17.25 -13.75
CA PRO A 104 10.21 16.72 -12.45
C PRO A 104 9.96 15.24 -12.31
N THR A 105 11.01 14.50 -12.00
CA THR A 105 10.96 13.08 -11.65
C THR A 105 11.62 12.82 -10.31
N ILE A 106 11.11 11.82 -9.58
CA ILE A 106 11.68 11.32 -8.32
C ILE A 106 11.81 9.80 -8.39
N PRO A 107 12.81 9.19 -7.74
CA PRO A 107 12.87 7.74 -7.63
C PRO A 107 11.80 7.23 -6.68
N THR A 108 11.17 6.09 -6.97
CA THR A 108 10.49 5.31 -5.95
C THR A 108 11.54 4.70 -5.02
N ARG A 109 11.19 4.43 -3.76
CA ARG A 109 12.11 3.80 -2.80
C ARG A 109 11.84 2.31 -2.67
N THR A 110 12.89 1.55 -2.39
CA THR A 110 12.76 0.11 -2.13
C THR A 110 11.90 -0.11 -0.89
N ASN A 111 10.87 -0.92 -1.02
CA ASN A 111 9.95 -1.28 0.05
C ASN A 111 9.39 -0.09 0.85
N ALA A 112 9.06 0.99 0.17
CA ALA A 112 8.43 2.16 0.78
C ALA A 112 7.25 2.63 -0.07
N PRO A 113 6.18 3.16 0.52
CA PRO A 113 5.07 3.72 -0.23
C PRO A 113 5.51 4.93 -1.05
N LEU A 114 4.75 5.24 -2.08
CA LEU A 114 4.78 6.54 -2.76
C LEU A 114 3.35 7.07 -2.80
N LEU A 115 3.15 8.20 -2.14
CA LEU A 115 1.91 8.93 -2.07
C LEU A 115 1.99 10.14 -2.98
N PHE A 116 0.91 10.46 -3.67
CA PHE A 116 0.85 11.57 -4.60
C PHE A 116 -0.54 12.16 -4.70
N ASP A 117 -0.58 13.48 -4.84
CA ASP A 117 -1.80 14.23 -5.17
C ASP A 117 -1.44 15.44 -6.02
N GLN A 118 -2.40 15.97 -6.77
CA GLN A 118 -2.27 17.14 -7.61
C GLN A 118 -3.58 17.89 -7.74
N GLY A 119 -3.47 19.18 -7.99
CA GLY A 119 -4.64 20.02 -8.23
C GLY A 119 -4.25 21.33 -8.86
N GLN A 120 -5.27 22.18 -9.05
CA GLN A 120 -5.07 23.53 -9.55
C GLN A 120 -6.02 24.50 -8.86
N PHE A 121 -5.64 25.76 -8.80
CA PHE A 121 -6.45 26.84 -8.26
C PHE A 121 -6.08 28.17 -8.92
N THR A 122 -6.95 29.18 -8.76
CA THR A 122 -6.66 30.57 -9.09
C THR A 122 -6.47 31.33 -7.79
N ASN A 123 -5.33 32.00 -7.63
CA ASN A 123 -5.02 32.79 -6.43
C ASN A 123 -5.66 34.18 -6.54
N ASP A 124 -6.99 34.24 -6.46
CA ASP A 124 -7.79 35.45 -6.61
C ASP A 124 -8.36 36.00 -5.30
N VAL A 125 -8.12 35.28 -4.20
CA VAL A 125 -8.55 35.67 -2.83
C VAL A 125 -7.34 35.86 -1.90
N ALA A 126 -7.53 36.56 -0.80
CA ALA A 126 -6.47 36.86 0.15
C ALA A 126 -5.87 35.59 0.81
N THR A 127 -6.65 34.52 0.87
CA THR A 127 -6.19 33.23 1.42
C THR A 127 -6.89 32.09 0.72
N GLU A 128 -6.17 31.34 -0.09
CA GLU A 128 -6.63 30.10 -0.71
C GLU A 128 -6.20 28.90 0.16
N ARG A 129 -7.06 27.89 0.23
CA ARG A 129 -6.77 26.67 0.99
C ARG A 129 -6.71 25.49 0.04
N ILE A 130 -5.59 24.78 0.10
CA ILE A 130 -5.37 23.54 -0.65
C ILE A 130 -5.60 22.36 0.29
N GLU A 131 -6.50 21.48 -0.07
CA GLU A 131 -6.69 20.18 0.58
C GLU A 131 -5.94 19.12 -0.22
N ILE A 132 -5.00 18.42 0.43
CA ILE A 132 -4.20 17.36 -0.21
C ILE A 132 -4.78 16.02 0.21
N GLU A 133 -5.17 15.20 -0.77
CA GLU A 133 -5.69 13.84 -0.58
C GLU A 133 -4.78 12.82 -1.27
N PHE A 134 -3.80 12.33 -0.55
CA PHE A 134 -2.81 11.42 -1.12
C PHE A 134 -3.39 10.06 -1.56
N GLU A 135 -2.99 9.63 -2.76
CA GLU A 135 -3.22 8.30 -3.30
C GLU A 135 -1.92 7.53 -3.38
N HIS A 136 -1.96 6.21 -3.12
CA HIS A 136 -0.82 5.33 -3.36
C HIS A 136 -0.56 5.17 -4.87
N LYS A 137 0.68 5.37 -5.30
CA LYS A 137 1.08 5.27 -6.71
C LYS A 137 1.92 4.03 -7.04
N ILE A 138 2.29 3.26 -6.03
CA ILE A 138 2.95 1.96 -6.19
C ILE A 138 2.17 0.87 -5.47
N SER A 139 2.44 -0.38 -5.82
CA SER A 139 1.66 -1.51 -5.31
C SER A 139 2.06 -1.88 -3.90
N LYS A 140 1.07 -2.15 -3.06
CA LYS A 140 1.21 -2.76 -1.74
C LYS A 140 0.83 -4.23 -1.80
N ILE A 141 1.62 -5.09 -1.18
CA ILE A 141 1.40 -6.53 -1.10
C ILE A 141 1.15 -6.92 0.35
N GLU A 142 0.06 -7.63 0.58
CA GLU A 142 -0.33 -8.20 1.88
C GLU A 142 -0.50 -9.71 1.75
N VAL A 143 -0.24 -10.44 2.84
CA VAL A 143 -0.49 -11.88 2.94
C VAL A 143 -1.59 -12.13 3.95
N MET A 144 -2.62 -12.89 3.55
CA MET A 144 -3.70 -13.32 4.45
C MET A 144 -3.69 -14.83 4.57
N VAL A 145 -3.75 -15.32 5.80
CA VAL A 145 -3.87 -16.75 6.11
C VAL A 145 -5.22 -17.00 6.78
N ASN A 146 -6.04 -17.85 6.19
CA ASN A 146 -7.40 -18.14 6.66
C ASN A 146 -7.52 -19.59 7.08
N GLY A 147 -7.78 -19.83 8.36
CA GLY A 147 -7.94 -21.13 8.99
C GLY A 147 -9.38 -21.67 9.02
N THR A 148 -10.35 -20.97 8.43
CA THR A 148 -11.76 -21.39 8.48
C THR A 148 -11.99 -22.77 7.85
N GLY A 149 -11.35 -23.04 6.70
CA GLY A 149 -11.55 -24.31 5.98
C GLY A 149 -10.93 -25.54 6.66
N VAL A 150 -10.14 -25.36 7.73
CA VAL A 150 -9.66 -26.44 8.60
C VAL A 150 -10.35 -26.44 9.96
N PHE A 151 -11.46 -25.69 10.11
CA PHE A 151 -12.24 -25.57 11.34
C PHE A 151 -11.42 -25.03 12.53
N ALA A 152 -10.46 -24.13 12.27
CA ALA A 152 -9.68 -23.51 13.33
C ALA A 152 -10.50 -22.48 14.08
N ASN A 153 -10.47 -22.54 15.42
CA ASN A 153 -10.96 -21.47 16.29
C ASN A 153 -9.97 -20.30 16.32
N SER A 154 -8.66 -20.64 16.23
CA SER A 154 -7.60 -19.65 16.13
C SER A 154 -6.38 -20.21 15.42
N ILE A 155 -5.55 -19.34 14.85
CA ILE A 155 -4.17 -19.61 14.46
C ILE A 155 -3.31 -19.16 15.65
N SER A 156 -2.80 -20.14 16.42
CA SER A 156 -2.09 -19.90 17.67
C SER A 156 -0.60 -19.61 17.47
N SER A 157 0.02 -20.14 16.39
CA SER A 157 1.37 -19.78 15.96
C SER A 157 1.44 -19.71 14.45
N LEU A 158 2.15 -18.69 13.94
CA LEU A 158 2.35 -18.48 12.51
C LEU A 158 3.69 -17.79 12.29
N GLN A 159 4.62 -18.48 11.63
CA GLN A 159 5.90 -17.93 11.19
C GLN A 159 6.04 -18.14 9.68
N ALA A 160 6.22 -17.06 8.95
CA ALA A 160 6.40 -17.09 7.52
C ALA A 160 7.38 -16.01 7.07
N LYS A 161 7.89 -16.15 5.85
CA LYS A 161 8.72 -15.14 5.17
C LYS A 161 8.40 -15.09 3.69
N TYR A 162 8.67 -13.97 3.08
CA TYR A 162 8.70 -13.86 1.62
C TYR A 162 9.85 -14.68 1.04
N VAL A 163 9.71 -15.13 -0.20
CA VAL A 163 10.74 -15.88 -0.91
C VAL A 163 11.01 -15.22 -2.25
N ASN A 164 12.14 -14.54 -2.35
CA ASN A 164 12.64 -13.90 -3.56
C ASN A 164 11.59 -12.99 -4.25
N VAL A 165 10.78 -12.25 -3.49
CA VAL A 165 9.80 -11.32 -4.05
C VAL A 165 10.53 -10.09 -4.58
N PRO A 166 10.48 -9.79 -5.90
CA PRO A 166 11.23 -8.69 -6.47
C PRO A 166 10.60 -7.33 -6.11
N LEU A 167 11.35 -6.51 -5.39
CA LEU A 167 11.02 -5.13 -5.08
C LEU A 167 11.77 -4.22 -6.04
N THR A 168 11.06 -3.73 -7.04
CA THR A 168 11.64 -2.93 -8.10
C THR A 168 11.37 -1.45 -7.87
N THR A 169 12.36 -0.61 -8.13
CA THR A 169 12.25 0.86 -8.10
C THR A 169 12.32 1.42 -9.50
N HIS A 170 11.61 2.52 -9.74
CA HIS A 170 11.55 3.25 -11.00
C HIS A 170 11.58 4.75 -10.73
N ASN A 171 11.69 5.55 -11.77
CA ASN A 171 11.35 6.96 -11.70
C ASN A 171 9.82 7.14 -11.71
N PHE A 172 9.35 8.14 -10.99
CA PHE A 172 7.98 8.60 -10.98
C PHE A 172 7.94 10.03 -11.51
N SER A 173 7.18 10.25 -12.59
CA SER A 173 6.98 11.59 -13.15
C SER A 173 5.92 12.33 -12.35
N ILE A 174 6.30 13.47 -11.80
CA ILE A 174 5.42 14.32 -10.99
C ILE A 174 4.28 14.89 -11.85
N LYS A 175 4.59 15.35 -13.07
CA LYS A 175 3.58 15.95 -13.96
C LYS A 175 2.56 14.96 -14.49
N SER A 176 2.98 13.72 -14.78
CA SER A 176 2.07 12.68 -15.25
C SER A 176 1.40 11.91 -14.12
N GLY A 177 1.94 11.96 -12.90
CA GLY A 177 1.46 11.17 -11.77
C GLY A 177 1.63 9.66 -11.95
N ALA A 178 2.63 9.25 -12.73
CA ALA A 178 2.85 7.86 -13.13
C ALA A 178 4.31 7.41 -13.01
N VAL A 179 4.50 6.10 -12.83
CA VAL A 179 5.81 5.44 -12.93
C VAL A 179 6.27 5.48 -14.39
N VAL A 180 7.52 5.87 -14.62
CA VAL A 180 8.09 6.07 -15.97
C VAL A 180 9.47 5.44 -16.10
N GLY A 181 9.85 5.16 -17.34
CA GLY A 181 11.18 4.65 -17.69
C GLY A 181 11.43 3.21 -17.31
N ASN A 182 12.71 2.82 -17.38
CA ASN A 182 13.18 1.50 -17.01
C ASN A 182 13.36 1.39 -15.48
N SER A 183 13.43 0.16 -14.98
CA SER A 183 13.74 -0.10 -13.57
C SER A 183 15.12 0.46 -13.20
N ILE A 184 15.19 1.11 -12.03
CA ILE A 184 16.44 1.64 -11.47
C ILE A 184 17.20 0.52 -10.76
N SER A 185 16.48 -0.24 -9.91
CA SER A 185 17.04 -1.36 -9.18
C SER A 185 15.96 -2.39 -8.84
N THR A 186 16.39 -3.63 -8.58
CA THR A 186 15.53 -4.70 -8.07
C THR A 186 16.26 -5.40 -6.93
N VAL A 187 15.60 -5.49 -5.79
CA VAL A 187 16.05 -6.24 -4.62
C VAL A 187 15.04 -7.33 -4.31
N ASN A 188 15.51 -8.55 -4.10
CA ASN A 188 14.61 -9.65 -3.73
C ASN A 188 14.37 -9.67 -2.22
N SER A 189 13.11 -9.51 -1.80
CA SER A 189 12.74 -9.64 -0.39
C SER A 189 12.65 -11.10 0.02
N ASN A 190 13.29 -11.39 1.15
CA ASN A 190 13.18 -12.62 1.91
C ASN A 190 12.80 -12.33 3.37
N ASP A 191 12.19 -11.19 3.61
CA ASP A 191 11.86 -10.67 4.94
C ASP A 191 10.83 -11.56 5.65
N ALA A 192 10.98 -11.69 6.97
CA ALA A 192 9.99 -12.32 7.81
C ALA A 192 8.67 -11.53 7.77
N ILE A 193 7.56 -12.26 7.78
CA ILE A 193 6.23 -11.67 7.78
C ILE A 193 5.69 -11.67 9.20
N THR A 194 5.31 -10.50 9.68
CA THR A 194 4.59 -10.33 10.95
C THR A 194 3.09 -10.32 10.69
N PHE A 195 2.31 -10.86 11.62
CA PHE A 195 0.87 -11.03 11.45
C PHE A 195 0.07 -10.50 12.64
N SER A 196 -1.13 -10.01 12.36
CA SER A 196 -2.18 -9.71 13.33
C SER A 196 -3.47 -10.43 12.97
N ASN A 197 -4.43 -10.45 13.89
CA ASN A 197 -5.79 -10.91 13.60
C ASN A 197 -6.47 -9.95 12.63
N TYR A 198 -7.25 -10.49 11.69
CA TYR A 198 -7.93 -9.71 10.68
C TYR A 198 -9.41 -9.51 11.03
N GLY A 199 -9.94 -8.33 10.67
CA GLY A 199 -11.38 -8.02 10.74
C GLY A 199 -11.79 -7.19 11.96
N THR A 200 -13.08 -6.81 11.97
CA THR A 200 -13.70 -6.06 13.08
C THR A 200 -15.08 -6.65 13.35
N PRO A 201 -15.26 -7.41 14.45
CA PRO A 201 -14.24 -7.78 15.45
C PRO A 201 -13.13 -8.66 14.86
N ALA A 202 -11.94 -8.60 15.46
CA ALA A 202 -10.76 -9.32 14.98
C ALA A 202 -10.93 -10.84 15.08
N ALA A 203 -10.88 -11.55 13.96
CA ALA A 203 -11.02 -13.00 13.88
C ALA A 203 -9.70 -13.70 14.21
N ALA A 204 -9.66 -14.51 15.26
CA ALA A 204 -8.44 -15.18 15.70
C ALA A 204 -7.95 -16.28 14.72
N ASN A 205 -8.82 -16.78 13.88
CA ASN A 205 -8.54 -17.80 12.86
C ASN A 205 -8.20 -17.22 11.46
N ILE A 206 -8.14 -15.88 11.34
CA ILE A 206 -7.69 -15.20 10.14
C ILE A 206 -6.57 -14.23 10.50
N LYS A 207 -5.43 -14.35 9.82
CA LYS A 207 -4.26 -13.51 10.04
C LYS A 207 -3.97 -12.70 8.79
N ILE A 208 -3.54 -11.43 8.98
CA ILE A 208 -3.05 -10.55 7.92
C ILE A 208 -1.65 -10.05 8.25
N SER A 209 -0.82 -9.91 7.23
CA SER A 209 0.52 -9.33 7.40
C SER A 209 0.42 -7.89 7.89
N THR A 210 1.28 -7.51 8.83
CA THR A 210 1.36 -6.16 9.41
C THR A 210 2.57 -5.38 8.90
N ASN A 211 3.60 -6.07 8.39
CA ASN A 211 4.69 -5.44 7.66
C ASN A 211 4.34 -5.42 6.17
N GLU A 212 4.31 -4.25 5.64
CA GLU A 212 3.91 -3.98 4.26
C GLU A 212 5.09 -4.22 3.31
N LEU A 213 4.78 -4.72 2.12
CA LEU A 213 5.75 -4.86 1.04
C LEU A 213 5.31 -4.00 -0.14
N TYR A 214 6.22 -3.16 -0.64
CA TYR A 214 5.95 -2.22 -1.73
C TYR A 214 6.83 -2.48 -2.95
N THR A 215 6.23 -2.39 -4.13
CA THR A 215 6.96 -2.48 -5.41
C THR A 215 6.31 -1.57 -6.46
N SER A 216 7.13 -0.99 -7.31
CA SER A 216 6.66 -0.19 -8.45
C SER A 216 6.45 -1.00 -9.73
N THR A 217 6.53 -2.34 -9.66
CA THR A 217 6.31 -3.27 -10.76
C THR A 217 5.14 -4.20 -10.48
N ALA A 218 4.37 -4.54 -11.51
CA ALA A 218 3.38 -5.61 -11.43
C ALA A 218 4.07 -6.96 -11.24
N LEU A 219 3.59 -7.77 -10.29
CA LEU A 219 4.09 -9.11 -10.03
C LEU A 219 3.14 -10.16 -10.60
N ALA A 220 3.68 -11.16 -11.31
CA ALA A 220 2.90 -12.28 -11.80
C ALA A 220 2.61 -13.31 -10.69
N GLN A 221 3.47 -13.37 -9.68
CA GLN A 221 3.36 -14.30 -8.55
C GLN A 221 4.02 -13.75 -7.29
N VAL A 222 3.59 -14.26 -6.13
CA VAL A 222 4.22 -14.03 -4.83
C VAL A 222 4.43 -15.36 -4.16
N SER A 223 5.65 -15.61 -3.64
CA SER A 223 6.00 -16.83 -2.91
C SER A 223 6.19 -16.52 -1.43
N VAL A 224 5.58 -17.34 -0.57
CA VAL A 224 5.64 -17.26 0.89
C VAL A 224 6.03 -18.62 1.45
N GLN A 225 7.09 -18.67 2.22
CA GLN A 225 7.49 -19.88 2.96
C GLN A 225 6.95 -19.81 4.38
N PHE A 226 6.20 -20.82 4.77
CA PHE A 226 5.72 -21.03 6.13
C PHE A 226 6.70 -21.96 6.87
N ASN A 227 7.29 -21.45 7.94
CA ASN A 227 8.22 -22.21 8.80
C ASN A 227 7.47 -22.85 9.97
N GLU A 228 6.38 -22.22 10.42
CA GLU A 228 5.55 -22.74 11.50
C GLU A 228 4.08 -22.35 11.28
N LEU A 229 3.18 -23.29 11.51
CA LEU A 229 1.75 -23.05 11.53
C LEU A 229 1.09 -23.99 12.52
N THR A 230 0.51 -23.43 13.59
CA THR A 230 -0.27 -24.16 14.59
C THR A 230 -1.66 -23.54 14.69
N ILE A 231 -2.66 -24.38 14.64
CA ILE A 231 -4.06 -24.00 14.83
C ILE A 231 -4.60 -24.57 16.13
N ASN A 232 -5.57 -23.87 16.73
CA ASN A 232 -6.35 -24.38 17.85
C ASN A 232 -7.73 -24.79 17.35
N LYS A 233 -8.14 -26.02 17.71
CA LYS A 233 -9.51 -26.54 17.52
C LYS A 233 -10.05 -26.96 18.86
N THR A 234 -11.12 -26.28 19.32
CA THR A 234 -11.82 -26.65 20.58
C THR A 234 -10.89 -26.87 21.76
N GLY A 235 -9.87 -26.00 21.90
CA GLY A 235 -8.90 -26.07 23.00
C GLY A 235 -7.67 -26.98 22.74
N VAL A 236 -7.63 -27.71 21.62
CA VAL A 236 -6.52 -28.57 21.25
C VAL A 236 -5.66 -27.91 20.16
N ASN A 237 -4.36 -27.76 20.41
CA ASN A 237 -3.41 -27.29 19.41
C ASN A 237 -3.02 -28.40 18.45
N SER A 238 -3.00 -28.08 17.16
CA SER A 238 -2.59 -28.96 16.08
C SER A 238 -1.54 -28.24 15.23
N GLN A 239 -0.31 -28.74 15.25
CA GLN A 239 0.77 -28.22 14.42
C GLN A 239 0.61 -28.77 13.00
N LEU A 240 0.42 -27.86 12.02
CA LEU A 240 0.25 -28.21 10.60
C LEU A 240 1.56 -28.11 9.83
N ILE A 241 2.42 -27.17 10.20
CA ILE A 241 3.75 -26.95 9.64
C ILE A 241 4.73 -26.78 10.79
N SER A 242 5.88 -27.45 10.71
CA SER A 242 6.99 -27.30 11.65
C SER A 242 8.23 -26.74 10.95
N SER A 243 9.16 -26.17 11.74
CA SER A 243 10.43 -25.64 11.23
C SER A 243 11.32 -26.70 10.57
N SER A 244 11.16 -27.97 10.94
CA SER A 244 11.84 -29.10 10.31
C SER A 244 11.23 -29.52 8.96
N SER A 245 10.02 -29.06 8.65
CA SER A 245 9.31 -29.35 7.41
C SER A 245 8.55 -28.11 6.92
N PRO A 246 9.26 -27.04 6.52
CA PRO A 246 8.64 -25.81 6.03
C PRO A 246 7.93 -26.06 4.70
N ARG A 247 6.91 -25.24 4.41
CA ARG A 247 6.16 -25.30 3.16
C ARG A 247 6.16 -23.96 2.46
N THR A 248 6.32 -23.96 1.13
CA THR A 248 6.24 -22.75 0.31
C THR A 248 4.94 -22.75 -0.49
N ALA A 249 4.20 -21.65 -0.37
CA ALA A 249 3.05 -21.35 -1.18
C ALA A 249 3.46 -20.34 -2.25
N THR A 250 3.21 -20.64 -3.52
CA THR A 250 3.39 -19.70 -4.63
C THR A 250 2.02 -19.35 -5.19
N ILE A 251 1.62 -18.10 -4.97
CA ILE A 251 0.36 -17.55 -5.44
C ILE A 251 0.58 -17.03 -6.86
N ALA A 252 0.18 -17.84 -7.84
CA ALA A 252 0.22 -17.50 -9.26
C ALA A 252 -0.98 -16.61 -9.65
N GLY A 253 -0.90 -15.97 -10.81
CA GLY A 253 -1.94 -15.05 -11.27
C GLY A 253 -2.06 -13.77 -10.44
N PHE A 254 -1.01 -13.44 -9.71
CA PHE A 254 -0.92 -12.26 -8.84
C PHE A 254 -0.65 -10.99 -9.67
N VAL A 255 -1.48 -10.74 -10.67
CA VAL A 255 -1.33 -9.51 -11.45
C VAL A 255 -1.79 -8.33 -10.61
N ASN A 256 -0.84 -7.55 -10.12
CA ASN A 256 -1.12 -6.34 -9.39
C ASN A 256 -0.91 -5.11 -10.29
N PRO A 257 -1.96 -4.40 -10.67
CA PRO A 257 -1.80 -3.08 -11.28
C PRO A 257 -1.08 -2.15 -10.30
N ILE A 258 -0.19 -1.31 -10.82
CA ILE A 258 0.50 -0.30 -10.02
C ILE A 258 -0.53 0.58 -9.28
N GLY A 259 -0.25 0.92 -8.03
CA GLY A 259 -1.12 1.78 -7.21
C GLY A 259 -2.26 1.06 -6.47
N ASN A 260 -2.28 -0.28 -6.46
CA ASN A 260 -3.30 -1.06 -5.77
C ASN A 260 -2.74 -1.91 -4.63
N ILE A 261 -3.60 -2.18 -3.64
CA ILE A 261 -3.32 -3.19 -2.62
C ILE A 261 -3.71 -4.55 -3.18
N ARG A 262 -2.80 -5.52 -3.09
CA ARG A 262 -3.03 -6.91 -3.45
C ARG A 262 -2.79 -7.82 -2.27
N ARG A 263 -3.72 -8.74 -2.03
CA ARG A 263 -3.62 -9.74 -0.99
C ARG A 263 -3.34 -11.11 -1.60
N ALA A 264 -2.27 -11.72 -1.12
CA ALA A 264 -2.00 -13.13 -1.34
C ALA A 264 -2.80 -13.93 -0.30
N HIS A 265 -3.84 -14.62 -0.73
CA HIS A 265 -4.69 -15.42 0.14
C HIS A 265 -4.17 -16.85 0.22
N VAL A 266 -3.98 -17.33 1.44
CA VAL A 266 -3.65 -18.71 1.76
C VAL A 266 -4.81 -19.27 2.60
N ASN A 267 -5.75 -19.97 1.95
CA ASN A 267 -6.85 -20.63 2.64
C ASN A 267 -6.41 -22.04 3.01
N LEU A 268 -6.43 -22.34 4.30
CA LEU A 268 -6.16 -23.70 4.80
C LEU A 268 -7.40 -24.55 4.60
N LEU A 269 -7.24 -25.68 3.91
CA LEU A 269 -8.35 -26.59 3.62
C LEU A 269 -8.13 -27.94 4.30
N TYR A 270 -9.21 -28.50 4.82
CA TYR A 270 -9.20 -29.88 5.29
C TYR A 270 -9.23 -30.81 4.07
N LYS A 271 -8.19 -31.61 3.91
CA LYS A 271 -8.20 -32.67 2.92
C LYS A 271 -8.92 -33.86 3.50
N GLY A 272 -10.06 -34.22 2.92
CA GLY A 272 -10.88 -35.36 3.35
C GLY A 272 -10.04 -36.62 3.56
N GLY A 273 -10.32 -37.34 4.61
CA GLY A 273 -9.70 -38.62 4.94
C GLY A 273 -10.62 -39.78 4.54
N VAL A 274 -10.02 -40.95 4.32
CA VAL A 274 -10.76 -42.20 4.18
C VAL A 274 -10.87 -42.81 5.58
N ILE A 275 -12.10 -43.07 6.04
CA ILE A 275 -12.34 -43.86 7.25
C ILE A 275 -13.03 -45.14 6.78
N GLY A 276 -12.29 -46.23 6.73
CA GLY A 276 -12.74 -47.48 6.08
C GLY A 276 -12.94 -47.26 4.59
N ASP A 277 -14.03 -47.70 4.04
CA ASP A 277 -14.40 -47.57 2.59
C ASP A 277 -15.17 -46.28 2.27
N LYS A 278 -15.23 -45.31 3.19
CA LYS A 278 -15.97 -44.04 3.01
C LYS A 278 -15.03 -42.85 2.92
N THR A 279 -15.16 -42.09 1.86
CA THR A 279 -14.49 -40.81 1.66
C THR A 279 -15.39 -39.70 2.18
N TRP A 280 -14.84 -38.81 3.04
CA TRP A 280 -15.49 -37.58 3.49
C TRP A 280 -14.88 -36.42 2.73
N ALA A 281 -15.72 -35.67 2.04
CA ALA A 281 -15.34 -34.46 1.33
C ALA A 281 -15.29 -33.25 2.30
#